data_0a7ea8bfac43953a02b518de558e41f4
#
_entry.id   0a7ea8bfac43953a02b518de558e41f4
#
_cell.length_a   1.000
_cell.length_b   1.000
_cell.length_c   1.000
_cell.angle_alpha   90.00
_cell.angle_beta   90.00
_cell.angle_gamma   90.00
#
_symmetry.space_group_name_H-M   'P 1'
#
loop_
_entity.id
_entity.type
_entity.pdbx_description
1 polymer ?
#
loop_
_entity_poly.entity_id
_entity_poly.type
_entity_poly.pdbx_seq_one_letter_code
_entity_poly.pdbx_strand_id
1 'polypeptide(L)'
;MKRYESTLICLLLCLCMNAQEFEPKEYNGMLYQELASHVIDKEDAAMVIYLHGRHASGDDNRKQLSQAGVQAIARYLKKNHVSAYFLVPQCPEDREWDGRDGKAVYTDSVEDLITLYMKTKYIDVSRIYICGASMGACGVWKLLKDNPKLFTAAIIASGQAQRAYPSDYTGIPLYVTVGSEERSYEALKWFSSEIEKAGGMVQFDVLLGQRHRDACDNAFTSKRLKWLFSQEKGLK
;
A
#
# COMPACT_ATOMS: atom_id res chain seq x y z
N MET A 1 49.04 -45.22 28.29
CA MET A 1 48.14 -44.05 28.54
C MET A 1 47.79 -43.44 27.21
N LYS A 2 46.60 -43.68 26.67
CA LYS A 2 46.12 -43.09 25.41
C LYS A 2 45.25 -41.85 25.79
N ARG A 3 45.67 -40.67 25.35
CA ARG A 3 44.88 -39.42 25.46
C ARG A 3 43.81 -39.46 24.38
N TYR A 4 42.55 -39.38 24.78
CA TYR A 4 41.42 -39.11 23.88
C TYR A 4 41.28 -37.60 23.73
N GLU A 5 41.57 -37.07 22.54
CA GLU A 5 41.24 -35.71 22.18
C GLU A 5 39.77 -35.69 21.79
N SER A 6 38.98 -35.04 22.62
CA SER A 6 37.56 -34.76 22.33
C SER A 6 37.46 -33.62 21.37
N THR A 7 37.23 -33.91 20.09
CA THR A 7 36.95 -32.92 19.08
C THR A 7 35.52 -32.44 19.28
N LEU A 8 35.35 -31.25 19.87
CA LEU A 8 34.08 -30.58 20.00
C LEU A 8 33.67 -30.01 18.63
N ILE A 9 32.81 -30.73 17.91
CA ILE A 9 32.19 -30.25 16.69
C ILE A 9 31.15 -29.21 17.11
N CYS A 10 31.52 -27.93 17.02
CA CYS A 10 30.61 -26.81 17.18
C CYS A 10 29.73 -26.73 15.91
N LEU A 11 28.54 -27.34 15.96
CA LEU A 11 27.53 -27.21 14.92
C LEU A 11 27.02 -25.75 14.97
N LEU A 12 27.63 -24.86 14.17
CA LEU A 12 27.07 -23.55 13.88
C LEU A 12 25.77 -23.80 13.09
N LEU A 13 24.66 -23.86 13.78
CA LEU A 13 23.35 -23.62 13.21
C LEU A 13 23.34 -22.16 12.78
N CYS A 14 23.76 -21.89 11.53
CA CYS A 14 23.44 -20.67 10.81
C CYS A 14 21.90 -20.66 10.66
N LEU A 15 21.19 -20.15 11.64
CA LEU A 15 19.86 -19.61 11.46
C LEU A 15 20.02 -18.46 10.47
N CYS A 16 19.90 -18.77 9.18
CA CYS A 16 19.61 -17.77 8.17
C CYS A 16 18.25 -17.18 8.57
N MET A 17 18.27 -16.15 9.42
CA MET A 17 17.18 -15.20 9.49
C MET A 17 17.13 -14.59 8.09
N ASN A 18 16.29 -15.15 7.23
CA ASN A 18 15.96 -14.53 5.97
C ASN A 18 15.44 -13.13 6.32
N ALA A 19 16.31 -12.14 6.19
CA ALA A 19 15.87 -10.76 6.25
C ALA A 19 14.83 -10.64 5.14
N GLN A 20 13.56 -10.46 5.53
CA GLN A 20 12.48 -10.25 4.57
C GLN A 20 12.79 -8.98 3.81
N GLU A 21 13.26 -9.11 2.57
CA GLU A 21 13.65 -8.02 1.69
C GLU A 21 12.67 -7.91 0.53
N PHE A 22 12.66 -6.76 -0.10
CA PHE A 22 11.91 -6.60 -1.34
C PHE A 22 12.57 -7.36 -2.47
N GLU A 23 11.76 -8.09 -3.24
CA GLU A 23 12.15 -8.81 -4.42
C GLU A 23 11.62 -8.10 -5.68
N PRO A 24 12.48 -7.75 -6.66
CA PRO A 24 12.04 -7.17 -7.92
C PRO A 24 11.35 -8.24 -8.76
N LYS A 25 10.18 -7.88 -9.29
CA LYS A 25 9.35 -8.75 -10.13
C LYS A 25 8.77 -7.97 -11.31
N GLU A 26 8.25 -8.73 -12.27
CA GLU A 26 7.55 -8.20 -13.44
C GLU A 26 6.32 -9.06 -13.74
N TYR A 27 5.24 -8.42 -14.15
CA TYR A 27 4.04 -9.10 -14.66
C TYR A 27 3.39 -8.26 -15.77
N ASN A 28 3.25 -8.84 -16.95
CA ASN A 28 2.67 -8.20 -18.13
C ASN A 28 3.28 -6.81 -18.43
N GLY A 29 4.60 -6.67 -18.27
CA GLY A 29 5.32 -5.42 -18.47
C GLY A 29 5.23 -4.44 -17.30
N MET A 30 4.47 -4.75 -16.23
CA MET A 30 4.48 -3.97 -15.00
C MET A 30 5.64 -4.41 -14.10
N LEU A 31 6.56 -3.50 -13.85
CA LEU A 31 7.60 -3.68 -12.85
C LEU A 31 7.04 -3.44 -11.45
N TYR A 32 7.36 -4.30 -10.49
CA TYR A 32 6.95 -4.13 -9.12
C TYR A 32 7.94 -4.76 -8.14
N GLN A 33 7.87 -4.33 -6.90
CA GLN A 33 8.60 -4.93 -5.79
C GLN A 33 7.62 -5.69 -4.90
N GLU A 34 8.01 -6.88 -4.45
CA GLU A 34 7.26 -7.68 -3.49
C GLU A 34 8.03 -7.81 -2.18
N LEU A 35 7.35 -7.60 -1.07
CA LEU A 35 7.80 -8.04 0.25
C LEU A 35 6.82 -9.09 0.79
N ALA A 36 7.25 -10.35 0.87
CA ALA A 36 6.50 -11.40 1.55
C ALA A 36 6.82 -11.37 3.05
N SER A 37 5.99 -10.67 3.83
CA SER A 37 6.17 -10.50 5.26
C SER A 37 5.50 -11.63 6.03
N HIS A 38 6.26 -12.43 6.77
CA HIS A 38 5.75 -13.53 7.63
C HIS A 38 4.73 -14.46 6.95
N VAL A 39 4.84 -14.60 5.62
CA VAL A 39 3.97 -15.49 4.85
C VAL A 39 4.39 -16.93 5.09
N ILE A 40 3.41 -17.77 5.42
CA ILE A 40 3.57 -19.22 5.61
C ILE A 40 2.93 -19.92 4.41
N ASP A 41 3.60 -20.95 3.88
CA ASP A 41 3.09 -21.69 2.72
C ASP A 41 1.71 -22.30 3.01
N LYS A 42 0.77 -22.11 2.09
CA LYS A 42 -0.62 -22.57 2.18
C LYS A 42 -1.46 -21.97 3.32
N GLU A 43 -1.00 -20.89 3.94
CA GLU A 43 -1.80 -20.10 4.88
C GLU A 43 -2.22 -18.77 4.27
N ASP A 44 -3.43 -18.32 4.61
CA ASP A 44 -3.98 -17.09 4.10
C ASP A 44 -3.20 -15.87 4.64
N ALA A 45 -2.75 -15.03 3.73
CA ALA A 45 -2.04 -13.79 4.03
C ALA A 45 -2.84 -12.57 3.56
N ALA A 46 -2.67 -11.46 4.25
CA ALA A 46 -3.19 -10.18 3.76
C ALA A 46 -2.48 -9.77 2.46
N MET A 47 -3.10 -8.88 1.69
CA MET A 47 -2.45 -8.21 0.56
C MET A 47 -2.46 -6.71 0.77
N VAL A 48 -1.33 -6.06 0.56
CA VAL A 48 -1.17 -4.61 0.65
C VAL A 48 -0.61 -4.09 -0.65
N ILE A 49 -1.24 -3.08 -1.24
CA ILE A 49 -0.75 -2.41 -2.44
C ILE A 49 -0.40 -0.97 -2.08
N TYR A 50 0.76 -0.48 -2.54
CA TYR A 50 1.13 0.92 -2.39
C TYR A 50 1.41 1.55 -3.73
N LEU A 51 0.66 2.62 -4.05
CA LEU A 51 0.86 3.42 -5.24
C LEU A 51 1.72 4.65 -4.89
N HIS A 52 2.86 4.77 -5.55
CA HIS A 52 3.83 5.84 -5.31
C HIS A 52 3.45 7.17 -5.95
N GLY A 53 4.04 8.26 -5.44
CA GLY A 53 3.96 9.60 -6.03
C GLY A 53 4.84 9.74 -7.28
N ARG A 54 4.63 10.81 -8.06
CA ARG A 54 5.29 11.07 -9.36
C ARG A 54 6.82 10.96 -9.34
N HIS A 55 7.48 11.32 -8.25
CA HIS A 55 8.95 11.26 -8.16
C HIS A 55 9.53 9.85 -8.26
N ALA A 56 8.73 8.83 -8.06
CA ALA A 56 9.14 7.44 -8.14
C ALA A 56 8.74 6.76 -9.44
N SER A 57 8.14 7.51 -10.39
CA SER A 57 7.88 7.02 -11.74
C SER A 57 9.20 6.65 -12.44
N GLY A 58 9.14 5.64 -13.30
CA GLY A 58 10.29 5.15 -14.04
C GLY A 58 10.16 3.70 -14.45
N ASP A 59 11.30 3.11 -14.81
CA ASP A 59 11.45 1.76 -15.31
C ASP A 59 12.62 1.00 -14.66
N ASP A 60 13.13 1.52 -13.53
CA ASP A 60 14.28 0.95 -12.83
C ASP A 60 13.90 -0.09 -11.76
N ASN A 61 12.60 -0.24 -11.50
CA ASN A 61 12.03 -1.06 -10.43
C ASN A 61 12.67 -0.84 -9.05
N ARG A 62 13.10 0.39 -8.74
CA ARG A 62 13.80 0.74 -7.48
C ARG A 62 13.32 2.04 -6.85
N LYS A 63 13.08 3.10 -7.64
CA LYS A 63 12.71 4.43 -7.12
C LYS A 63 11.50 4.39 -6.18
N GLN A 64 10.51 3.53 -6.46
CA GLN A 64 9.30 3.40 -5.63
C GLN A 64 9.61 2.99 -4.20
N LEU A 65 10.69 2.25 -3.95
CA LEU A 65 11.11 1.84 -2.62
C LEU A 65 11.59 3.01 -1.74
N SER A 66 11.99 4.13 -2.33
CA SER A 66 12.44 5.32 -1.59
C SER A 66 11.29 6.08 -0.90
N GLN A 67 10.04 5.77 -1.23
CA GLN A 67 8.88 6.44 -0.65
C GLN A 67 8.75 6.16 0.85
N ALA A 68 8.56 7.21 1.65
CA ALA A 68 8.42 7.11 3.11
C ALA A 68 7.29 6.15 3.51
N GLY A 69 6.16 6.16 2.78
CA GLY A 69 5.04 5.26 3.00
C GLY A 69 5.41 3.79 2.81
N VAL A 70 6.19 3.46 1.76
CA VAL A 70 6.66 2.09 1.52
C VAL A 70 7.52 1.60 2.70
N GLN A 71 8.48 2.44 3.13
CA GLN A 71 9.36 2.14 4.24
C GLN A 71 8.61 2.00 5.57
N ALA A 72 7.58 2.83 5.79
CA ALA A 72 6.75 2.77 6.99
C ALA A 72 5.91 1.49 7.05
N ILE A 73 5.25 1.12 5.94
CA ILE A 73 4.46 -0.10 5.84
C ILE A 73 5.35 -1.33 6.03
N ALA A 74 6.48 -1.41 5.31
CA ALA A 74 7.41 -2.54 5.44
C ALA A 74 7.91 -2.74 6.88
N ARG A 75 8.30 -1.64 7.56
CA ARG A 75 8.69 -1.70 8.99
C ARG A 75 7.54 -2.14 9.88
N TYR A 76 6.32 -1.67 9.62
CA TYR A 76 5.15 -2.05 10.40
C TYR A 76 4.84 -3.54 10.27
N LEU A 77 4.80 -4.07 9.05
CA LEU A 77 4.55 -5.48 8.77
C LEU A 77 5.57 -6.38 9.47
N LYS A 78 6.86 -6.06 9.32
CA LYS A 78 7.95 -6.82 9.96
C LYS A 78 7.87 -6.77 11.49
N LYS A 79 7.73 -5.57 12.07
CA LYS A 79 7.71 -5.36 13.52
C LYS A 79 6.51 -6.02 14.21
N ASN A 80 5.37 -6.06 13.57
CA ASN A 80 4.12 -6.57 14.14
C ASN A 80 3.80 -8.01 13.67
N HIS A 81 4.73 -8.66 12.98
CA HIS A 81 4.59 -10.03 12.47
C HIS A 81 3.32 -10.24 11.63
N VAL A 82 2.96 -9.25 10.81
CA VAL A 82 1.79 -9.33 9.94
C VAL A 82 2.09 -10.21 8.75
N SER A 83 1.36 -11.32 8.59
CA SER A 83 1.42 -12.15 7.38
C SER A 83 0.77 -11.40 6.22
N ALA A 84 1.59 -10.96 5.25
CA ALA A 84 1.13 -10.17 4.12
C ALA A 84 2.06 -10.24 2.90
N TYR A 85 1.48 -10.22 1.70
CA TYR A 85 2.16 -9.83 0.47
C TYR A 85 2.04 -8.32 0.31
N PHE A 86 3.15 -7.62 0.33
CA PHE A 86 3.20 -6.17 0.12
C PHE A 86 3.75 -5.87 -1.27
N LEU A 87 2.91 -5.33 -2.15
CA LEU A 87 3.17 -5.07 -3.55
C LEU A 87 3.37 -3.57 -3.79
N VAL A 88 4.47 -3.21 -4.43
CA VAL A 88 4.82 -1.83 -4.74
C VAL A 88 5.10 -1.71 -6.24
N PRO A 89 4.06 -1.58 -7.08
CA PRO A 89 4.24 -1.40 -8.52
C PRO A 89 4.89 -0.06 -8.85
N GLN A 90 5.59 -0.01 -9.99
CA GLN A 90 6.17 1.21 -10.52
C GLN A 90 5.40 1.68 -11.76
N CYS A 91 4.88 2.91 -11.70
CA CYS A 91 4.24 3.57 -12.83
C CYS A 91 5.31 4.16 -13.75
N PRO A 92 5.30 3.89 -15.06
CA PRO A 92 6.21 4.52 -16.01
C PRO A 92 6.04 6.05 -16.08
N GLU A 93 7.05 6.76 -16.58
CA GLU A 93 7.02 8.23 -16.65
C GLU A 93 5.98 8.79 -17.64
N ASP A 94 5.66 8.04 -18.69
CA ASP A 94 4.68 8.39 -19.71
C ASP A 94 3.22 8.06 -19.31
N ARG A 95 3.00 7.51 -18.10
CA ARG A 95 1.69 7.11 -17.59
C ARG A 95 1.34 7.81 -16.28
N GLU A 96 0.08 7.70 -15.91
CA GLU A 96 -0.49 8.14 -14.63
C GLU A 96 -1.36 7.03 -14.05
N TRP A 97 -1.43 6.93 -12.72
CA TRP A 97 -2.30 5.94 -12.10
C TRP A 97 -3.76 6.11 -12.54
N ASP A 98 -4.27 7.33 -12.57
CA ASP A 98 -5.67 7.65 -12.86
C ASP A 98 -5.90 8.29 -14.24
N GLY A 99 -4.87 8.40 -15.06
CA GLY A 99 -4.96 8.95 -16.42
C GLY A 99 -5.15 10.46 -16.48
N ARG A 100 -4.81 11.20 -15.42
CA ARG A 100 -4.83 12.67 -15.47
C ARG A 100 -3.75 13.22 -16.39
N ASP A 101 -3.87 14.52 -16.70
CA ASP A 101 -2.93 15.24 -17.55
C ASP A 101 -2.80 14.64 -18.97
N GLY A 102 -3.82 13.91 -19.45
CA GLY A 102 -3.85 13.31 -20.79
C GLY A 102 -2.96 12.06 -20.95
N LYS A 103 -2.36 11.58 -19.88
CA LYS A 103 -1.57 10.34 -19.92
C LYS A 103 -2.47 9.11 -19.85
N ALA A 104 -1.95 7.98 -20.34
CA ALA A 104 -2.67 6.71 -20.25
C ALA A 104 -2.78 6.24 -18.80
N VAL A 105 -3.93 5.64 -18.48
CA VAL A 105 -4.22 5.01 -17.19
C VAL A 105 -3.29 3.82 -16.95
N TYR A 106 -2.86 3.60 -15.70
CA TYR A 106 -2.03 2.46 -15.32
C TYR A 106 -2.61 1.62 -14.18
N THR A 107 -3.77 1.99 -13.63
CA THR A 107 -4.46 1.17 -12.62
C THR A 107 -4.95 -0.16 -13.13
N ASP A 108 -5.27 -0.29 -14.43
CA ASP A 108 -5.71 -1.56 -15.03
C ASP A 108 -4.64 -2.66 -14.86
N SER A 109 -3.35 -2.31 -15.03
CA SER A 109 -2.25 -3.25 -14.78
C SER A 109 -2.10 -3.61 -13.29
N VAL A 110 -2.50 -2.72 -12.37
CA VAL A 110 -2.53 -3.03 -10.92
C VAL A 110 -3.65 -4.02 -10.62
N GLU A 111 -4.82 -3.89 -11.26
CA GLU A 111 -5.94 -4.83 -11.14
C GLU A 111 -5.56 -6.23 -11.63
N ASP A 112 -4.84 -6.30 -12.76
CA ASP A 112 -4.31 -7.56 -13.28
C ASP A 112 -3.32 -8.21 -12.30
N LEU A 113 -2.43 -7.42 -11.69
CA LEU A 113 -1.48 -7.90 -10.68
C LEU A 113 -2.20 -8.43 -9.43
N ILE A 114 -3.21 -7.72 -8.91
CA ILE A 114 -4.02 -8.17 -7.78
C ILE A 114 -4.72 -9.49 -8.12
N THR A 115 -5.30 -9.58 -9.32
CA THR A 115 -5.96 -10.79 -9.81
C THR A 115 -5.00 -11.98 -9.89
N LEU A 116 -3.77 -11.76 -10.34
CA LEU A 116 -2.72 -12.79 -10.34
C LEU A 116 -2.49 -13.34 -8.94
N TYR A 117 -2.29 -12.45 -7.95
CA TYR A 117 -2.03 -12.86 -6.56
C TYR A 117 -3.22 -13.62 -5.97
N MET A 118 -4.44 -13.17 -6.19
CA MET A 118 -5.65 -13.86 -5.73
C MET A 118 -5.82 -15.25 -6.35
N LYS A 119 -5.28 -15.50 -7.55
CA LYS A 119 -5.33 -16.80 -8.23
C LYS A 119 -4.18 -17.73 -7.86
N THR A 120 -3.02 -17.19 -7.51
CA THR A 120 -1.77 -17.97 -7.39
C THR A 120 -1.21 -18.04 -5.97
N LYS A 121 -1.74 -17.23 -5.06
CA LYS A 121 -1.35 -17.17 -3.65
C LYS A 121 -2.55 -17.39 -2.73
N TYR A 122 -2.29 -17.79 -1.51
CA TYR A 122 -3.30 -17.88 -0.47
C TYR A 122 -3.53 -16.47 0.09
N ILE A 123 -4.50 -15.75 -0.48
CA ILE A 123 -4.85 -14.39 -0.09
C ILE A 123 -6.15 -14.40 0.70
N ASP A 124 -6.11 -13.84 1.90
CA ASP A 124 -7.31 -13.53 2.67
C ASP A 124 -8.04 -12.34 2.02
N VAL A 125 -9.13 -12.65 1.32
CA VAL A 125 -9.94 -11.66 0.60
C VAL A 125 -10.63 -10.65 1.52
N SER A 126 -10.69 -10.93 2.83
CA SER A 126 -11.17 -9.99 3.85
C SER A 126 -10.11 -8.98 4.27
N ARG A 127 -8.84 -9.14 3.85
CA ARG A 127 -7.70 -8.31 4.24
C ARG A 127 -6.86 -7.83 3.05
N ILE A 128 -7.52 -7.17 2.07
CA ILE A 128 -6.87 -6.54 0.91
C ILE A 128 -6.88 -5.03 1.10
N TYR A 129 -5.71 -4.44 1.28
CA TYR A 129 -5.54 -3.02 1.59
C TYR A 129 -4.85 -2.27 0.47
N ILE A 130 -5.21 -1.00 0.29
CA ILE A 130 -4.56 -0.13 -0.67
C ILE A 130 -4.13 1.19 -0.04
N CYS A 131 -2.94 1.65 -0.39
CA CYS A 131 -2.35 2.87 0.09
C CYS A 131 -1.75 3.68 -1.05
N GLY A 132 -1.67 4.99 -0.90
CA GLY A 132 -0.97 5.82 -1.87
C GLY A 132 -0.77 7.24 -1.41
N ALA A 133 0.22 7.90 -2.01
CA ALA A 133 0.53 9.29 -1.73
C ALA A 133 0.63 10.11 -3.03
N SER A 134 0.15 11.36 -3.02
CA SER A 134 0.20 12.28 -4.15
C SER A 134 -0.47 11.69 -5.41
N MET A 135 0.27 11.52 -6.51
CA MET A 135 -0.18 10.81 -7.71
C MET A 135 -0.73 9.41 -7.37
N GLY A 136 -0.08 8.68 -6.46
CA GLY A 136 -0.54 7.38 -6.01
C GLY A 136 -1.88 7.42 -5.27
N ALA A 137 -2.11 8.45 -4.46
CA ALA A 137 -3.41 8.66 -3.80
C ALA A 137 -4.54 8.87 -4.82
N CYS A 138 -4.24 9.52 -5.95
CA CYS A 138 -5.20 9.68 -7.04
C CYS A 138 -5.55 8.34 -7.70
N GLY A 139 -4.55 7.47 -7.87
CA GLY A 139 -4.75 6.09 -8.32
C GLY A 139 -5.56 5.25 -7.33
N VAL A 140 -5.33 5.44 -6.02
CA VAL A 140 -6.15 4.78 -4.99
C VAL A 140 -7.61 5.15 -5.13
N TRP A 141 -7.95 6.45 -5.23
CA TRP A 141 -9.33 6.89 -5.45
C TRP A 141 -9.96 6.23 -6.68
N LYS A 142 -9.22 6.14 -7.79
CA LYS A 142 -9.71 5.47 -9.00
C LYS A 142 -9.98 3.98 -8.76
N LEU A 143 -9.03 3.24 -8.20
CA LEU A 143 -9.17 1.81 -7.96
C LEU A 143 -10.33 1.50 -7.00
N LEU A 144 -10.53 2.31 -5.95
CA LEU A 144 -11.65 2.14 -5.03
C LEU A 144 -13.01 2.33 -5.72
N LYS A 145 -13.12 3.34 -6.59
CA LYS A 145 -14.33 3.61 -7.36
C LYS A 145 -14.63 2.47 -8.35
N ASP A 146 -13.61 2.04 -9.09
CA ASP A 146 -13.78 1.03 -10.15
C ASP A 146 -13.99 -0.38 -9.56
N ASN A 147 -13.49 -0.63 -8.33
CA ASN A 147 -13.55 -1.91 -7.64
C ASN A 147 -14.11 -1.79 -6.20
N PRO A 148 -15.38 -1.40 -6.02
CA PRO A 148 -15.92 -1.03 -4.71
C PRO A 148 -16.02 -2.18 -3.71
N LYS A 149 -15.81 -3.43 -4.15
CA LYS A 149 -15.85 -4.64 -3.31
C LYS A 149 -14.48 -5.31 -3.14
N LEU A 150 -13.46 -4.82 -3.81
CA LEU A 150 -12.14 -5.49 -3.81
C LEU A 150 -11.38 -5.19 -2.52
N PHE A 151 -11.31 -3.93 -2.12
CA PHE A 151 -10.48 -3.50 -1.02
C PHE A 151 -11.22 -3.49 0.32
N THR A 152 -10.50 -3.76 1.39
CA THR A 152 -11.00 -3.78 2.77
C THR A 152 -10.95 -2.41 3.40
N ALA A 153 -9.86 -1.68 3.18
CA ALA A 153 -9.67 -0.31 3.64
C ALA A 153 -8.55 0.38 2.85
N ALA A 154 -8.47 1.70 2.95
CA ALA A 154 -7.44 2.48 2.29
C ALA A 154 -6.84 3.59 3.17
N ILE A 155 -5.54 3.90 2.95
CA ILE A 155 -4.91 5.16 3.41
C ILE A 155 -4.55 5.99 2.18
N ILE A 156 -5.07 7.22 2.13
CA ILE A 156 -4.97 8.13 1.00
C ILE A 156 -4.30 9.43 1.46
N ALA A 157 -3.11 9.71 0.96
CA ALA A 157 -2.32 10.85 1.38
C ALA A 157 -2.18 11.89 0.28
N SER A 158 -2.73 13.09 0.50
CA SER A 158 -2.47 14.29 -0.32
C SER A 158 -2.76 14.13 -1.82
N GLY A 159 -3.85 13.44 -2.18
CA GLY A 159 -4.28 13.28 -3.57
C GLY A 159 -5.79 13.31 -3.69
N GLN A 160 -6.29 13.91 -4.78
CA GLN A 160 -7.73 14.14 -5.02
C GLN A 160 -8.33 13.08 -5.94
N ALA A 161 -9.58 12.70 -5.67
CA ALA A 161 -10.39 11.93 -6.59
C ALA A 161 -10.70 12.74 -7.86
N GLN A 162 -10.78 12.06 -9.00
CA GLN A 162 -11.26 12.66 -10.25
C GLN A 162 -12.48 11.93 -10.77
N ARG A 163 -13.43 12.71 -11.35
CA ARG A 163 -14.65 12.17 -11.96
C ARG A 163 -15.36 11.16 -11.08
N ALA A 164 -15.50 11.48 -9.80
CA ALA A 164 -16.01 10.62 -8.75
C ALA A 164 -17.07 11.34 -7.92
N TYR A 165 -18.01 10.59 -7.40
CA TYR A 165 -19.03 11.06 -6.48
C TYR A 165 -18.74 10.55 -5.06
N PRO A 166 -19.09 11.27 -4.00
CA PRO A 166 -18.94 10.81 -2.63
C PRO A 166 -19.57 9.43 -2.37
N SER A 167 -20.70 9.14 -3.03
CA SER A 167 -21.39 7.84 -2.95
C SER A 167 -20.59 6.65 -3.46
N ASP A 168 -19.59 6.88 -4.31
CA ASP A 168 -18.73 5.81 -4.83
C ASP A 168 -17.88 5.13 -3.73
N TYR A 169 -17.76 5.79 -2.55
CA TYR A 169 -16.84 5.40 -1.47
C TYR A 169 -17.54 5.01 -0.16
N THR A 170 -18.86 4.88 -0.14
CA THR A 170 -19.62 4.60 1.08
C THR A 170 -19.42 3.19 1.64
N GLY A 171 -18.98 2.25 0.81
CA GLY A 171 -18.80 0.84 1.19
C GLY A 171 -17.43 0.49 1.77
N ILE A 172 -16.52 1.46 1.95
CA ILE A 172 -15.12 1.19 2.28
C ILE A 172 -14.60 2.14 3.38
N PRO A 173 -13.95 1.63 4.43
CA PRO A 173 -13.28 2.48 5.43
C PRO A 173 -12.08 3.22 4.82
N LEU A 174 -12.04 4.53 4.96
CA LEU A 174 -11.01 5.42 4.42
C LEU A 174 -10.27 6.15 5.54
N TYR A 175 -8.96 6.25 5.41
CA TYR A 175 -8.14 7.17 6.17
C TYR A 175 -7.52 8.18 5.20
N VAL A 176 -7.98 9.42 5.23
CA VAL A 176 -7.52 10.50 4.34
C VAL A 176 -6.63 11.45 5.12
N THR A 177 -5.46 11.78 4.59
CA THR A 177 -4.55 12.75 5.20
C THR A 177 -4.16 13.84 4.20
N VAL A 178 -3.95 15.05 4.71
CA VAL A 178 -3.51 16.21 3.90
C VAL A 178 -2.76 17.21 4.77
N GLY A 179 -1.79 17.91 4.21
CA GLY A 179 -1.12 19.02 4.89
C GLY A 179 -2.00 20.27 4.90
N SER A 180 -2.00 21.02 6.01
CA SER A 180 -2.79 22.25 6.11
C SER A 180 -2.35 23.37 5.15
N GLU A 181 -1.10 23.30 4.63
CA GLU A 181 -0.57 24.28 3.66
C GLU A 181 -0.66 23.79 2.20
N GLU A 182 -1.41 22.72 1.95
CA GLU A 182 -1.63 22.22 0.60
C GLU A 182 -2.79 22.94 -0.10
N ARG A 183 -2.63 23.17 -1.39
CA ARG A 183 -3.73 23.73 -2.23
C ARG A 183 -4.96 22.81 -2.28
N SER A 184 -4.75 21.51 -2.10
CA SER A 184 -5.80 20.49 -2.10
C SER A 184 -6.55 20.35 -0.77
N TYR A 185 -6.11 21.03 0.29
CA TYR A 185 -6.65 20.86 1.65
C TYR A 185 -8.17 21.04 1.71
N GLU A 186 -8.68 22.19 1.29
CA GLU A 186 -10.12 22.47 1.36
C GLU A 186 -10.95 21.51 0.48
N ALA A 187 -10.44 21.15 -0.69
CA ALA A 187 -11.13 20.22 -1.58
C ALA A 187 -11.21 18.80 -0.99
N LEU A 188 -10.11 18.31 -0.41
CA LEU A 188 -10.08 16.99 0.24
C LEU A 188 -10.95 16.97 1.50
N LYS A 189 -10.92 18.04 2.30
CA LYS A 189 -11.76 18.18 3.49
C LYS A 189 -13.26 18.17 3.12
N TRP A 190 -13.64 18.97 2.13
CA TRP A 190 -15.00 18.98 1.62
C TRP A 190 -15.42 17.60 1.12
N PHE A 191 -14.64 16.98 0.25
CA PHE A 191 -14.95 15.68 -0.36
C PHE A 191 -15.09 14.57 0.69
N SER A 192 -14.19 14.54 1.69
CA SER A 192 -14.26 13.61 2.82
C SER A 192 -15.55 13.79 3.63
N SER A 193 -15.92 15.04 3.92
CA SER A 193 -17.19 15.36 4.62
C SER A 193 -18.43 14.93 3.80
N GLU A 194 -18.39 15.09 2.48
CA GLU A 194 -19.51 14.65 1.62
C GLU A 194 -19.62 13.11 1.56
N ILE A 195 -18.49 12.38 1.63
CA ILE A 195 -18.51 10.91 1.77
C ILE A 195 -19.17 10.51 3.09
N GLU A 196 -18.84 11.16 4.21
CA GLU A 196 -19.47 10.90 5.51
C GLU A 196 -20.98 11.18 5.48
N LYS A 197 -21.40 12.31 4.89
CA LYS A 197 -22.82 12.64 4.71
C LYS A 197 -23.57 11.63 3.84
N ALA A 198 -22.88 11.00 2.88
CA ALA A 198 -23.43 9.94 2.06
C ALA A 198 -23.47 8.57 2.79
N GLY A 199 -23.01 8.49 4.04
CA GLY A 199 -22.98 7.28 4.86
C GLY A 199 -21.69 6.49 4.80
N GLY A 200 -20.62 7.08 4.26
CA GLY A 200 -19.28 6.47 4.22
C GLY A 200 -18.52 6.60 5.54
N MET A 201 -17.47 5.81 5.69
CA MET A 201 -16.60 5.79 6.87
C MET A 201 -15.27 6.46 6.53
N VAL A 202 -15.07 7.70 6.95
CA VAL A 202 -13.85 8.46 6.69
C VAL A 202 -13.22 8.90 8.00
N GLN A 203 -11.93 8.64 8.18
CA GLN A 203 -11.10 9.34 9.15
C GLN A 203 -10.27 10.38 8.39
N PHE A 204 -10.41 11.64 8.73
CA PHE A 204 -9.74 12.73 8.09
C PHE A 204 -8.77 13.42 9.04
N ASP A 205 -7.46 13.33 8.75
CA ASP A 205 -6.40 13.95 9.54
C ASP A 205 -5.73 15.09 8.77
N VAL A 206 -5.63 16.25 9.43
CA VAL A 206 -4.88 17.42 8.93
C VAL A 206 -3.50 17.45 9.55
N LEU A 207 -2.48 17.44 8.72
CA LEU A 207 -1.08 17.56 9.15
C LEU A 207 -0.70 19.05 9.21
N LEU A 208 -0.80 19.62 10.42
CA LEU A 208 -0.65 21.07 10.65
C LEU A 208 0.75 21.57 10.25
N GLY A 209 0.80 22.70 9.55
CA GLY A 209 2.02 23.34 9.08
C GLY A 209 2.75 22.59 7.96
N GLN A 210 2.18 21.50 7.45
CA GLN A 210 2.84 20.68 6.44
C GLN A 210 2.39 21.04 5.02
N ARG A 211 3.37 21.09 4.14
CA ARG A 211 3.19 21.16 2.70
C ARG A 211 3.14 19.77 2.10
N HIS A 212 2.83 19.70 0.82
CA HIS A 212 2.58 18.46 0.08
C HIS A 212 3.62 17.35 0.33
N ARG A 213 4.90 17.64 0.22
CA ARG A 213 5.96 16.64 0.40
C ARG A 213 5.97 16.10 1.83
N ASP A 214 6.00 17.00 2.81
CA ASP A 214 6.07 16.61 4.23
C ASP A 214 4.81 15.82 4.63
N ALA A 215 3.64 16.23 4.12
CA ALA A 215 2.39 15.55 4.36
C ALA A 215 2.37 14.13 3.77
N CYS A 216 2.88 13.92 2.55
CA CYS A 216 3.04 12.59 1.97
C CYS A 216 4.00 11.72 2.80
N ASP A 217 5.14 12.28 3.22
CA ASP A 217 6.17 11.55 3.97
C ASP A 217 5.69 11.16 5.38
N ASN A 218 4.86 11.99 6.03
CA ASN A 218 4.36 11.79 7.38
C ASN A 218 2.96 11.13 7.46
N ALA A 219 2.39 10.71 6.32
CA ALA A 219 1.06 10.12 6.28
C ALA A 219 0.97 8.75 6.95
N PHE A 220 2.01 7.91 6.86
CA PHE A 220 1.96 6.50 7.22
C PHE A 220 2.53 6.22 8.61
N THR A 221 1.90 6.77 9.64
CA THR A 221 2.30 6.56 11.04
C THR A 221 1.87 5.19 11.56
N SER A 222 2.53 4.70 12.61
CA SER A 222 2.14 3.43 13.27
C SER A 222 0.68 3.42 13.74
N LYS A 223 0.12 4.58 14.16
CA LYS A 223 -1.30 4.70 14.54
C LYS A 223 -2.22 4.42 13.36
N ARG A 224 -1.95 5.05 12.20
CA ARG A 224 -2.77 4.88 10.99
C ARG A 224 -2.62 3.49 10.38
N LEU A 225 -1.41 2.92 10.41
CA LEU A 225 -1.18 1.55 9.97
C LEU A 225 -1.86 0.54 10.90
N LYS A 226 -1.85 0.75 12.22
CA LYS A 226 -2.64 -0.07 13.14
C LYS A 226 -4.13 -0.03 12.82
N TRP A 227 -4.67 1.17 12.53
CA TRP A 227 -6.06 1.30 12.08
C TRP A 227 -6.30 0.54 10.78
N LEU A 228 -5.44 0.68 9.75
CA LEU A 228 -5.58 -0.01 8.48
C LEU A 228 -5.69 -1.53 8.65
N PHE A 229 -4.73 -2.12 9.36
CA PHE A 229 -4.66 -3.56 9.58
C PHE A 229 -5.65 -4.10 10.61
N SER A 230 -6.40 -3.24 11.28
CA SER A 230 -7.54 -3.65 12.13
C SER A 230 -8.87 -3.69 11.38
N GLN A 231 -8.90 -3.28 10.10
CA GLN A 231 -10.09 -3.38 9.26
C GLN A 231 -10.18 -4.76 8.64
N GLU A 232 -11.35 -5.38 8.71
CA GLU A 232 -11.66 -6.66 8.08
C GLU A 232 -13.03 -6.56 7.40
N LYS A 233 -13.18 -7.13 6.21
CA LYS A 233 -14.49 -7.27 5.60
C LYS A 233 -15.25 -8.38 6.29
N GLY A 234 -16.46 -8.10 6.71
CA GLY A 234 -17.40 -9.17 7.06
C GLY A 234 -17.62 -10.07 5.83
N LEU A 235 -17.28 -11.34 5.93
CA LEU A 235 -17.69 -12.35 4.96
C LEU A 235 -19.22 -12.47 5.09
N LYS A 236 -19.96 -11.90 4.10
CA LYS A 236 -21.41 -12.11 3.99
C LYS A 236 -21.67 -13.30 3.09
#